data_b0e0c55b86a54965bf614a35e6b60af4
#
_entry.id   b0e0c55b86a54965bf614a35e6b60af4
#
_cell.length_a   1.000
_cell.length_b   1.000
_cell.length_c   1.000
_cell.angle_alpha   90.00
_cell.angle_beta   90.00
_cell.angle_gamma   90.00
#
_symmetry.space_group_name_H-M   'P 1'
#
loop_
_entity.id
_entity.type
_entity.pdbx_description
1 polymer ?
#
loop_
_entity_poly.entity_id
_entity_poly.type
_entity_poly.pdbx_seq_one_letter_code
_entity_poly.pdbx_strand_id
1 'polypeptide(L)'
;MIKRIETAFLLTLIGVLLGFMLTVQLRSTHAVRWPPPPLRIDESSKLLDSLASAKHTNEALEAKISDLQAQVDRYEKQVDGDMGAMAPDRQKLEDYQILAGTVPVHGPGVKVIIDDHHGPIPVGVDPRYAIVHDFDLRRVVNELYAGGAEAVSINGERMAVNTGVVCIGPTIRVGLVRLVPPFTIEAIGDPQKMTSQLNRPGGILDLLRSRTVTVTGPVVQADLHLKSATGLTG
;
A
#
# COMPACT_ATOMS: atom_id res chain seq x y z
N MET A 1 -2.25 -0.59 -75.70
CA MET A 1 -1.61 -1.75 -75.02
C MET A 1 -0.98 -1.39 -73.70
N ILE A 2 -0.32 -0.26 -73.59
CA ILE A 2 0.40 0.20 -72.39
C ILE A 2 -0.50 0.34 -71.17
N LYS A 3 -1.68 0.97 -71.26
CA LYS A 3 -2.61 1.16 -70.11
C LYS A 3 -3.11 -0.16 -69.48
N ARG A 4 -3.21 -1.25 -70.26
CA ARG A 4 -3.59 -2.56 -69.66
C ARG A 4 -2.50 -3.21 -68.85
N ILE A 5 -1.24 -2.92 -69.15
CA ILE A 5 -0.06 -3.44 -68.41
C ILE A 5 0.08 -2.68 -67.09
N GLU A 6 -0.13 -1.36 -67.10
CA GLU A 6 -0.08 -0.53 -65.90
C GLU A 6 -1.20 -0.92 -64.91
N THR A 7 -2.43 -1.15 -65.38
CA THR A 7 -3.55 -1.59 -64.52
C THR A 7 -3.30 -2.99 -63.95
N ALA A 8 -2.73 -3.91 -64.73
CA ALA A 8 -2.38 -5.25 -64.25
C ALA A 8 -1.28 -5.18 -63.18
N PHE A 9 -0.27 -4.33 -63.39
CA PHE A 9 0.82 -4.13 -62.39
C PHE A 9 0.30 -3.51 -61.12
N LEU A 10 -0.61 -2.54 -61.21
CA LEU A 10 -1.21 -1.90 -60.02
C LEU A 10 -2.07 -2.90 -59.24
N LEU A 11 -2.83 -3.77 -59.91
CA LEU A 11 -3.65 -4.79 -59.28
C LEU A 11 -2.79 -5.87 -58.55
N THR A 12 -1.65 -6.27 -59.15
CA THR A 12 -0.75 -7.21 -58.52
C THR A 12 -0.06 -6.61 -57.31
N LEU A 13 0.34 -5.33 -57.35
CA LEU A 13 0.93 -4.62 -56.21
C LEU A 13 -0.05 -4.51 -55.01
N ILE A 14 -1.32 -4.17 -55.31
CA ILE A 14 -2.37 -4.12 -54.28
C ILE A 14 -2.61 -5.52 -53.69
N GLY A 15 -2.63 -6.57 -54.50
CA GLY A 15 -2.77 -7.95 -54.03
C GLY A 15 -1.63 -8.39 -53.10
N VAL A 16 -0.39 -8.03 -53.44
CA VAL A 16 0.77 -8.31 -52.58
C VAL A 16 0.71 -7.55 -51.28
N LEU A 17 0.33 -6.27 -51.31
CA LEU A 17 0.16 -5.46 -50.10
C LEU A 17 -0.94 -5.99 -49.18
N LEU A 18 -2.08 -6.36 -49.75
CA LEU A 18 -3.18 -6.96 -48.98
C LEU A 18 -2.80 -8.32 -48.40
N GLY A 19 -2.11 -9.16 -49.15
CA GLY A 19 -1.60 -10.46 -48.65
C GLY A 19 -0.58 -10.30 -47.55
N PHE A 20 0.32 -9.31 -47.66
CA PHE A 20 1.29 -8.99 -46.62
C PHE A 20 0.57 -8.48 -45.35
N MET A 21 -0.38 -7.57 -45.48
CA MET A 21 -1.16 -7.05 -44.36
C MET A 21 -1.96 -8.17 -43.67
N LEU A 22 -2.54 -9.08 -44.44
CA LEU A 22 -3.27 -10.23 -43.90
C LEU A 22 -2.34 -11.18 -43.14
N THR A 23 -1.13 -11.44 -43.65
CA THR A 23 -0.14 -12.29 -42.96
C THR A 23 0.38 -11.64 -41.67
N VAL A 24 0.58 -10.32 -41.67
CA VAL A 24 0.97 -9.57 -40.46
C VAL A 24 -0.16 -9.60 -39.42
N GLN A 25 -1.40 -9.43 -39.82
CA GLN A 25 -2.56 -9.52 -38.93
C GLN A 25 -2.73 -10.93 -38.34
N LEU A 26 -2.62 -11.98 -39.14
CA LEU A 26 -2.68 -13.36 -38.68
C LEU A 26 -1.53 -13.68 -37.70
N ARG A 27 -0.35 -13.16 -37.96
CA ARG A 27 0.81 -13.31 -37.03
C ARG A 27 0.62 -12.53 -35.74
N SER A 28 0.03 -11.35 -35.79
CA SER A 28 -0.30 -10.51 -34.63
C SER A 28 -1.40 -11.16 -33.76
N THR A 29 -2.41 -11.77 -34.34
CA THR A 29 -3.48 -12.46 -33.57
C THR A 29 -2.99 -13.75 -32.93
N HIS A 30 -1.99 -14.43 -33.52
CA HIS A 30 -1.36 -15.60 -32.87
C HIS A 30 -0.40 -15.24 -31.73
N ALA A 31 0.05 -13.97 -31.62
CA ALA A 31 0.89 -13.50 -30.51
C ALA A 31 0.08 -13.15 -29.25
N VAL A 32 -1.22 -12.90 -29.38
CA VAL A 32 -2.11 -12.73 -28.21
C VAL A 32 -2.66 -14.10 -27.84
N ARG A 33 -1.86 -14.88 -27.09
CA ARG A 33 -2.38 -16.06 -26.38
C ARG A 33 -3.31 -15.58 -25.27
N TRP A 34 -4.56 -15.45 -25.57
CA TRP A 34 -5.63 -15.38 -24.60
C TRP A 34 -6.52 -16.61 -24.77
N PRO A 35 -6.77 -17.42 -23.76
CA PRO A 35 -6.60 -17.16 -22.32
C PRO A 35 -5.15 -17.39 -21.84
N PRO A 36 -4.78 -16.84 -20.66
CA PRO A 36 -3.51 -17.14 -20.02
C PRO A 36 -3.39 -18.68 -19.90
N PRO A 37 -2.17 -19.24 -19.98
CA PRO A 37 -2.00 -20.68 -19.83
C PRO A 37 -2.71 -21.12 -18.55
N PRO A 38 -3.46 -22.25 -18.60
CA PRO A 38 -4.09 -22.76 -17.40
C PRO A 38 -3.01 -22.88 -16.32
N LEU A 39 -3.27 -22.27 -15.16
CA LEU A 39 -2.40 -22.40 -14.00
C LEU A 39 -2.09 -23.89 -13.84
N ARG A 40 -0.82 -24.27 -13.87
CA ARG A 40 -0.43 -25.66 -13.68
C ARG A 40 -1.04 -26.11 -12.36
N ILE A 41 -1.62 -27.28 -12.36
CA ILE A 41 -2.29 -27.87 -11.17
C ILE A 41 -1.36 -27.78 -9.94
N ASP A 42 -0.04 -27.93 -10.15
CA ASP A 42 0.99 -27.79 -9.11
C ASP A 42 1.13 -26.36 -8.55
N GLU A 43 0.89 -25.32 -9.34
CA GLU A 43 0.96 -23.93 -8.86
C GLU A 43 -0.30 -23.54 -8.11
N SER A 44 -1.46 -24.02 -8.55
CA SER A 44 -2.73 -23.80 -7.85
C SER A 44 -2.80 -24.55 -6.53
N SER A 45 -2.26 -25.76 -6.44
CA SER A 45 -2.18 -26.51 -5.18
C SER A 45 -1.24 -25.82 -4.17
N LYS A 46 -0.06 -25.37 -4.60
CA LYS A 46 0.88 -24.62 -3.74
C LYS A 46 0.29 -23.28 -3.25
N LEU A 47 -0.48 -22.60 -4.12
CA LEU A 47 -1.20 -21.38 -3.72
C LEU A 47 -2.30 -21.69 -2.70
N LEU A 48 -3.06 -22.77 -2.88
CA LEU A 48 -4.07 -23.21 -1.92
C LEU A 48 -3.45 -23.60 -0.58
N ASP A 49 -2.34 -24.34 -0.59
CA ASP A 49 -1.61 -24.72 0.62
C ASP A 49 -1.02 -23.49 1.34
N SER A 50 -0.46 -22.54 0.61
CA SER A 50 0.04 -21.30 1.20
C SER A 50 -1.08 -20.42 1.76
N LEU A 51 -2.24 -20.40 1.10
CA LEU A 51 -3.43 -19.69 1.55
C LEU A 51 -4.04 -20.35 2.79
N ALA A 52 -4.09 -21.67 2.84
CA ALA A 52 -4.53 -22.44 4.02
C ALA A 52 -3.57 -22.23 5.20
N SER A 53 -2.25 -22.26 4.96
CA SER A 53 -1.24 -21.98 5.98
C SER A 53 -1.32 -20.54 6.50
N ALA A 54 -1.46 -19.55 5.62
CA ALA A 54 -1.64 -18.15 6.01
C ALA A 54 -2.94 -17.94 6.80
N LYS A 55 -4.01 -18.60 6.40
CA LYS A 55 -5.30 -18.56 7.14
C LYS A 55 -5.15 -19.15 8.54
N HIS A 56 -4.52 -20.31 8.66
CA HIS A 56 -4.28 -20.94 9.96
C HIS A 56 -3.39 -20.09 10.87
N THR A 57 -2.36 -19.43 10.29
CA THR A 57 -1.50 -18.49 11.02
C THR A 57 -2.27 -17.27 11.50
N ASN A 58 -3.17 -16.73 10.67
CA ASN A 58 -4.04 -15.63 11.07
C ASN A 58 -4.99 -16.01 12.20
N GLU A 59 -5.64 -17.16 12.11
CA GLU A 59 -6.52 -17.68 13.16
C GLU A 59 -5.76 -17.87 14.49
N ALA A 60 -4.53 -18.38 14.43
CA ALA A 60 -3.68 -18.55 15.60
C ALA A 60 -3.24 -17.19 16.20
N LEU A 61 -2.98 -16.20 15.36
CA LEU A 61 -2.65 -14.84 15.80
C LEU A 61 -3.87 -14.14 16.41
N GLU A 62 -5.06 -14.30 15.83
CA GLU A 62 -6.30 -13.76 16.37
C GLU A 62 -6.64 -14.38 17.74
N ALA A 63 -6.45 -15.69 17.88
CA ALA A 63 -6.62 -16.36 19.16
C ALA A 63 -5.61 -15.85 20.22
N LYS A 64 -4.37 -15.59 19.82
CA LYS A 64 -3.35 -15.04 20.71
C LYS A 64 -3.63 -13.59 21.09
N ILE A 65 -4.14 -12.78 20.16
CA ILE A 65 -4.60 -11.42 20.45
C ILE A 65 -5.74 -11.45 21.48
N SER A 66 -6.74 -12.32 21.29
CA SER A 66 -7.86 -12.48 22.23
C SER A 66 -7.38 -12.93 23.62
N ASP A 67 -6.42 -13.87 23.69
CA ASP A 67 -5.84 -14.29 24.98
C ASP A 67 -5.06 -13.17 25.67
N LEU A 68 -4.28 -12.41 24.93
CA LEU A 68 -3.56 -11.25 25.46
C LEU A 68 -4.52 -10.16 25.96
N GLN A 69 -5.60 -9.90 25.23
CA GLN A 69 -6.65 -8.97 25.66
C GLN A 69 -7.30 -9.44 26.96
N ALA A 70 -7.64 -10.74 27.07
CA ALA A 70 -8.18 -11.29 28.29
C ALA A 70 -7.18 -11.28 29.48
N GLN A 71 -5.88 -11.29 29.20
CA GLN A 71 -4.85 -11.09 30.23
C GLN A 71 -4.79 -9.64 30.67
N VAL A 72 -4.87 -8.69 29.74
CA VAL A 72 -4.94 -7.25 30.04
C VAL A 72 -6.16 -6.95 30.91
N ASP A 73 -7.36 -7.42 30.54
CA ASP A 73 -8.59 -7.24 31.32
C ASP A 73 -8.48 -7.81 32.75
N ARG A 74 -7.77 -8.93 32.89
CA ARG A 74 -7.53 -9.53 34.23
C ARG A 74 -6.59 -8.66 35.06
N TYR A 75 -5.56 -8.12 34.45
CA TYR A 75 -4.62 -7.20 35.15
C TYR A 75 -5.32 -5.89 35.52
N GLU A 76 -6.14 -5.31 34.64
CA GLU A 76 -6.94 -4.12 34.94
C GLU A 76 -7.86 -4.33 36.15
N LYS A 77 -8.55 -5.47 36.23
CA LYS A 77 -9.42 -5.81 37.36
C LYS A 77 -8.67 -6.08 38.66
N GLN A 78 -7.42 -6.54 38.62
CA GLN A 78 -6.57 -6.71 39.80
C GLN A 78 -6.01 -5.38 40.32
N VAL A 79 -5.81 -4.40 39.43
CA VAL A 79 -5.29 -3.06 39.78
C VAL A 79 -6.27 -2.23 40.58
N ASP A 80 -7.58 -2.40 40.40
CA ASP A 80 -8.61 -1.71 41.19
C ASP A 80 -8.61 -2.08 42.67
N GLY A 81 -7.90 -3.15 43.06
CA GLY A 81 -7.81 -3.63 44.41
C GLY A 81 -6.58 -3.24 45.22
N ASP A 82 -5.48 -2.81 44.59
CA ASP A 82 -4.20 -2.57 45.32
C ASP A 82 -3.36 -1.43 44.72
N MET A 83 -3.73 -0.19 45.00
CA MET A 83 -3.20 1.03 44.36
C MET A 83 -1.75 1.38 44.68
N GLY A 84 -1.02 0.61 45.47
CA GLY A 84 0.32 0.99 45.97
C GLY A 84 1.51 0.25 45.35
N ALA A 85 1.34 -0.97 44.82
CA ALA A 85 2.44 -1.83 44.39
C ALA A 85 2.62 -1.95 42.83
N MET A 86 1.75 -1.34 42.03
CA MET A 86 1.60 -1.64 40.59
C MET A 86 2.01 -0.51 39.62
N ALA A 87 2.70 0.54 40.08
CA ALA A 87 3.15 1.61 39.18
C ALA A 87 3.99 1.13 37.96
N PRO A 88 4.91 0.17 38.09
CA PRO A 88 5.72 -0.30 36.95
C PRO A 88 4.92 -1.15 35.94
N ASP A 89 3.89 -1.84 36.40
CA ASP A 89 3.08 -2.68 35.50
C ASP A 89 2.04 -1.84 34.72
N ARG A 90 1.55 -0.77 35.30
CA ARG A 90 0.70 0.21 34.63
C ARG A 90 1.44 0.94 33.53
N GLN A 91 2.69 1.33 33.74
CA GLN A 91 3.52 1.93 32.70
C GLN A 91 3.72 0.98 31.50
N LYS A 92 4.00 -0.29 31.76
CA LYS A 92 4.11 -1.31 30.71
C LYS A 92 2.81 -1.51 29.94
N LEU A 93 1.67 -1.48 30.64
CA LEU A 93 0.36 -1.59 30.01
C LEU A 93 0.11 -0.42 29.05
N GLU A 94 0.38 0.80 29.49
CA GLU A 94 0.29 2.00 28.65
C GLU A 94 1.22 1.89 27.43
N ASP A 95 2.45 1.44 27.60
CA ASP A 95 3.40 1.22 26.52
C ASP A 95 2.88 0.17 25.50
N TYR A 96 2.30 -0.94 25.99
CA TYR A 96 1.70 -1.96 25.12
C TYR A 96 0.46 -1.47 24.42
N GLN A 97 -0.39 -0.67 25.03
CA GLN A 97 -1.56 -0.06 24.41
C GLN A 97 -1.16 0.93 23.30
N ILE A 98 -0.12 1.71 23.51
CA ILE A 98 0.47 2.60 22.50
C ILE A 98 0.99 1.79 21.32
N LEU A 99 1.77 0.73 21.56
CA LEU A 99 2.31 -0.16 20.54
C LEU A 99 1.20 -0.90 19.75
N ALA A 100 0.18 -1.36 20.45
CA ALA A 100 -0.98 -2.00 19.84
C ALA A 100 -1.86 -1.02 19.05
N GLY A 101 -1.71 0.28 19.27
CA GLY A 101 -2.52 1.32 18.65
C GLY A 101 -3.94 1.42 19.21
N THR A 102 -4.21 0.86 20.40
CA THR A 102 -5.56 0.84 21.00
C THR A 102 -5.94 2.15 21.68
N VAL A 103 -4.95 3.00 21.96
CA VAL A 103 -5.15 4.31 22.59
C VAL A 103 -4.74 5.44 21.64
N PRO A 104 -5.40 6.61 21.73
CA PRO A 104 -4.95 7.79 21.01
C PRO A 104 -3.59 8.25 21.56
N VAL A 105 -2.79 8.83 20.68
CA VAL A 105 -1.47 9.38 21.03
C VAL A 105 -1.30 10.75 20.42
N HIS A 106 -0.48 11.59 21.06
CA HIS A 106 -0.12 12.90 20.54
C HIS A 106 1.36 13.19 20.77
N GLY A 107 1.92 14.08 19.97
CA GLY A 107 3.31 14.49 20.13
C GLY A 107 3.87 15.11 18.85
N PRO A 108 5.14 15.49 18.89
CA PRO A 108 5.84 16.02 17.72
C PRO A 108 5.96 14.95 16.64
N GLY A 109 5.99 15.42 15.39
CA GLY A 109 6.07 14.48 14.30
C GLY A 109 6.22 15.11 12.93
N VAL A 110 5.89 14.35 11.89
CA VAL A 110 5.93 14.81 10.51
C VAL A 110 4.63 14.46 9.79
N LYS A 111 4.30 15.29 8.81
CA LYS A 111 3.17 15.13 7.91
C LYS A 111 3.66 15.10 6.47
N VAL A 112 3.21 14.12 5.70
CA VAL A 112 3.46 13.97 4.26
C VAL A 112 2.12 13.80 3.56
N ILE A 113 1.94 14.49 2.43
CA ILE A 113 0.76 14.31 1.58
C ILE A 113 1.22 13.74 0.26
N ILE A 114 0.58 12.68 -0.18
CA ILE A 114 0.85 12.01 -1.45
C ILE A 114 -0.45 11.98 -2.25
N ASP A 115 -0.39 12.49 -3.48
CA ASP A 115 -1.56 12.61 -4.33
C ASP A 115 -1.26 12.09 -5.74
N ASP A 116 -2.28 11.63 -6.41
CA ASP A 116 -2.19 11.23 -7.81
C ASP A 116 -1.78 12.42 -8.69
N HIS A 117 -1.31 12.12 -9.88
CA HIS A 117 -1.03 13.16 -10.87
C HIS A 117 -2.34 13.71 -11.46
N HIS A 118 -2.52 15.02 -11.40
CA HIS A 118 -3.73 15.70 -11.90
C HIS A 118 -3.57 16.36 -13.28
N GLY A 119 -2.42 16.19 -13.94
CA GLY A 119 -2.13 16.78 -15.23
C GLY A 119 -2.22 15.77 -16.39
N PRO A 120 -1.97 16.23 -17.62
CA PRO A 120 -1.80 15.34 -18.75
C PRO A 120 -0.59 14.43 -18.54
N ILE A 121 -0.78 13.13 -18.70
CA ILE A 121 0.30 12.16 -18.56
C ILE A 121 1.24 12.31 -19.78
N PRO A 122 2.57 12.45 -19.57
CA PRO A 122 3.52 12.57 -20.67
C PRO A 122 3.46 11.39 -21.65
N VAL A 123 3.64 11.65 -22.94
CA VAL A 123 3.61 10.61 -23.98
C VAL A 123 4.68 9.55 -23.68
N GLY A 124 4.27 8.28 -23.65
CA GLY A 124 5.14 7.14 -23.38
C GLY A 124 5.24 6.76 -21.89
N VAL A 125 4.60 7.49 -21.00
CA VAL A 125 4.50 7.12 -19.57
C VAL A 125 3.25 6.26 -19.38
N ASP A 126 3.42 5.09 -18.76
CA ASP A 126 2.28 4.23 -18.37
C ASP A 126 1.44 4.95 -17.30
N PRO A 127 0.11 5.11 -17.53
CA PRO A 127 -0.77 5.77 -16.58
C PRO A 127 -0.72 5.23 -15.16
N ARG A 128 -0.35 3.95 -14.99
CA ARG A 128 -0.17 3.33 -13.68
C ARG A 128 0.94 3.98 -12.84
N TYR A 129 1.91 4.64 -13.47
CA TYR A 129 2.95 5.37 -12.73
C TYR A 129 2.50 6.74 -12.25
N ALA A 130 1.37 7.23 -12.73
CA ALA A 130 0.83 8.53 -12.37
C ALA A 130 -0.13 8.48 -11.16
N ILE A 131 -0.39 7.29 -10.62
CA ILE A 131 -1.28 7.08 -9.48
C ILE A 131 -0.54 6.44 -8.31
N VAL A 132 -1.04 6.69 -7.11
CA VAL A 132 -0.53 6.12 -5.86
C VAL A 132 -1.07 4.69 -5.68
N HIS A 133 -0.19 3.79 -5.31
CA HIS A 133 -0.54 2.40 -5.02
C HIS A 133 -0.36 2.05 -3.54
N ASP A 134 -0.94 0.95 -3.13
CA ASP A 134 -0.83 0.43 -1.75
C ASP A 134 0.63 0.16 -1.34
N PHE A 135 1.46 -0.35 -2.24
CA PHE A 135 2.88 -0.57 -1.98
C PHE A 135 3.65 0.75 -1.76
N ASP A 136 3.23 1.85 -2.38
CA ASP A 136 3.83 3.17 -2.16
C ASP A 136 3.58 3.64 -0.73
N LEU A 137 2.33 3.55 -0.28
CA LEU A 137 1.95 3.90 1.10
C LEU A 137 2.67 3.03 2.13
N ARG A 138 2.71 1.70 1.91
CA ARG A 138 3.45 0.79 2.79
C ARG A 138 4.94 1.12 2.86
N ARG A 139 5.55 1.50 1.75
CA ARG A 139 6.97 1.89 1.75
C ARG A 139 7.20 3.19 2.52
N VAL A 140 6.33 4.20 2.36
CA VAL A 140 6.43 5.44 3.13
C VAL A 140 6.27 5.17 4.63
N VAL A 141 5.29 4.34 5.02
CA VAL A 141 5.09 3.92 6.41
C VAL A 141 6.32 3.20 6.96
N ASN A 142 6.89 2.28 6.19
CA ASN A 142 8.11 1.56 6.59
C ASN A 142 9.32 2.49 6.75
N GLU A 143 9.48 3.49 5.86
CA GLU A 143 10.54 4.49 5.99
C GLU A 143 10.33 5.39 7.22
N LEU A 144 9.09 5.70 7.58
CA LEU A 144 8.77 6.42 8.80
C LEU A 144 9.15 5.62 10.05
N TYR A 145 8.79 4.34 10.12
CA TYR A 145 9.20 3.46 11.21
C TYR A 145 10.73 3.29 11.26
N ALA A 146 11.39 3.15 10.13
CA ALA A 146 12.85 3.12 10.06
C ALA A 146 13.50 4.44 10.52
N GLY A 147 12.80 5.56 10.35
CA GLY A 147 13.18 6.88 10.87
C GLY A 147 12.82 7.11 12.35
N GLY A 148 12.30 6.10 13.05
CA GLY A 148 11.96 6.18 14.46
C GLY A 148 10.54 6.70 14.75
N ALA A 149 9.60 6.52 13.84
CA ALA A 149 8.19 6.76 14.12
C ALA A 149 7.68 5.78 15.20
N GLU A 150 6.98 6.30 16.18
CA GLU A 150 6.33 5.53 17.25
C GLU A 150 4.87 5.23 16.91
N ALA A 151 4.26 6.09 16.11
CA ALA A 151 2.89 5.95 15.65
C ALA A 151 2.71 6.57 14.26
N VAL A 152 1.95 5.90 13.39
CA VAL A 152 1.67 6.38 12.03
C VAL A 152 0.18 6.27 11.74
N SER A 153 -0.37 7.22 10.98
CA SER A 153 -1.72 7.13 10.42
C SER A 153 -1.74 7.51 8.95
N ILE A 154 -2.74 7.01 8.23
CA ILE A 154 -3.04 7.39 6.85
C ILE A 154 -4.49 7.89 6.80
N ASN A 155 -4.69 9.18 6.46
CA ASN A 155 -5.99 9.86 6.48
C ASN A 155 -6.73 9.68 7.82
N GLY A 156 -5.99 9.71 8.94
CA GLY A 156 -6.52 9.53 10.29
C GLY A 156 -6.74 8.07 10.70
N GLU A 157 -6.53 7.09 9.82
CA GLU A 157 -6.57 5.66 10.18
C GLU A 157 -5.21 5.24 10.74
N ARG A 158 -5.20 4.87 12.03
CA ARG A 158 -4.00 4.46 12.75
C ARG A 158 -3.46 3.15 12.18
N MET A 159 -2.17 3.13 11.90
CA MET A 159 -1.45 1.91 11.54
C MET A 159 -1.13 1.10 12.80
N ALA A 160 -1.78 -0.03 12.96
CA ALA A 160 -1.47 -1.05 13.96
C ALA A 160 -0.73 -2.21 13.29
N VAL A 161 -0.24 -3.16 14.09
CA VAL A 161 0.55 -4.32 13.59
C VAL A 161 -0.19 -5.15 12.54
N ASN A 162 -1.52 -5.22 12.64
CA ASN A 162 -2.39 -5.98 11.74
C ASN A 162 -3.10 -5.11 10.68
N THR A 163 -2.80 -3.83 10.59
CA THR A 163 -3.45 -2.94 9.62
C THR A 163 -2.96 -3.23 8.21
N GLY A 164 -3.80 -3.86 7.40
CA GLY A 164 -3.53 -4.12 5.98
C GLY A 164 -3.72 -2.86 5.14
N VAL A 165 -2.83 -2.67 4.15
CA VAL A 165 -2.96 -1.63 3.11
C VAL A 165 -3.00 -2.32 1.77
N VAL A 166 -4.14 -2.25 1.05
CA VAL A 166 -4.39 -3.03 -0.17
C VAL A 166 -5.19 -2.21 -1.19
N CYS A 167 -4.76 -2.22 -2.46
CA CYS A 167 -5.55 -1.65 -3.56
C CYS A 167 -6.84 -2.44 -3.79
N ILE A 168 -7.98 -1.74 -3.85
CA ILE A 168 -9.28 -2.30 -4.21
C ILE A 168 -9.90 -1.42 -5.30
N GLY A 169 -9.64 -1.77 -6.55
CA GLY A 169 -10.00 -0.94 -7.70
C GLY A 169 -9.34 0.44 -7.62
N PRO A 170 -10.11 1.54 -7.74
CA PRO A 170 -9.58 2.91 -7.70
C PRO A 170 -9.33 3.42 -6.27
N THR A 171 -9.48 2.60 -5.25
CA THR A 171 -9.34 2.97 -3.84
C THR A 171 -8.27 2.13 -3.16
N ILE A 172 -7.68 2.65 -2.09
CA ILE A 172 -6.79 1.90 -1.21
C ILE A 172 -7.51 1.68 0.12
N ARG A 173 -7.63 0.42 0.52
CA ARG A 173 -8.16 0.06 1.83
C ARG A 173 -7.02 0.07 2.84
N VAL A 174 -7.23 0.82 3.93
CA VAL A 174 -6.35 0.84 5.12
C VAL A 174 -7.17 0.28 6.28
N GLY A 175 -6.76 -0.85 6.80
CA GLY A 175 -7.57 -1.58 7.79
C GLY A 175 -8.97 -1.91 7.23
N LEU A 176 -9.99 -1.33 7.82
CA LEU A 176 -11.40 -1.51 7.40
C LEU A 176 -11.92 -0.37 6.51
N VAL A 177 -11.18 0.73 6.38
CA VAL A 177 -11.63 1.97 5.71
C VAL A 177 -11.06 2.05 4.29
N ARG A 178 -11.90 2.45 3.34
CA ARG A 178 -11.48 2.73 1.96
C ARG A 178 -11.14 4.21 1.82
N LEU A 179 -9.94 4.48 1.36
CA LEU A 179 -9.40 5.81 1.17
C LEU A 179 -9.17 6.11 -0.31
N VAL A 180 -9.23 7.38 -0.65
CA VAL A 180 -8.91 7.91 -1.98
C VAL A 180 -7.85 9.01 -1.84
N PRO A 181 -7.08 9.31 -2.90
CA PRO A 181 -6.15 10.43 -2.88
C PRO A 181 -6.87 11.77 -2.58
N PRO A 182 -6.20 12.75 -1.97
CA PRO A 182 -4.84 12.70 -1.46
C PRO A 182 -4.71 11.86 -0.18
N PHE A 183 -3.57 11.18 -0.04
CA PHE A 183 -3.23 10.42 1.16
C PHE A 183 -2.39 11.28 2.09
N THR A 184 -2.94 11.64 3.23
CA THR A 184 -2.24 12.34 4.31
C THR A 184 -1.65 11.31 5.26
N ILE A 185 -0.34 11.25 5.33
CA ILE A 185 0.41 10.36 6.23
C ILE A 185 0.96 11.22 7.36
N GLU A 186 0.60 10.89 8.59
CA GLU A 186 1.05 11.57 9.79
C GLU A 186 1.77 10.56 10.68
N ALA A 187 2.93 10.96 11.21
CA ALA A 187 3.75 10.10 12.07
C ALA A 187 4.26 10.88 13.26
N ILE A 188 4.08 10.31 14.46
CA ILE A 188 4.63 10.81 15.74
C ILE A 188 5.96 10.13 16.00
N GLY A 189 6.94 10.88 16.53
CA GLY A 189 8.29 10.44 16.81
C GLY A 189 9.29 11.58 16.64
N ASP A 190 10.59 11.28 16.51
CA ASP A 190 11.62 12.29 16.28
C ASP A 190 11.50 12.89 14.87
N PRO A 191 11.06 14.17 14.72
CA PRO A 191 10.80 14.76 13.40
C PRO A 191 12.06 14.88 12.55
N GLN A 192 13.22 15.06 13.16
CA GLN A 192 14.49 15.25 12.44
C GLN A 192 14.95 13.93 11.82
N LYS A 193 14.87 12.83 12.58
CA LYS A 193 15.22 11.50 12.07
C LYS A 193 14.27 11.05 10.94
N MET A 194 12.96 11.20 11.16
CA MET A 194 11.96 10.86 10.15
C MET A 194 12.12 11.69 8.87
N THR A 195 12.34 13.01 9.01
CA THR A 195 12.59 13.89 7.86
C THR A 195 13.85 13.49 7.10
N SER A 196 14.94 13.19 7.81
CA SER A 196 16.19 12.72 7.20
C SER A 196 16.01 11.39 6.46
N GLN A 197 15.28 10.46 7.07
CA GLN A 197 15.00 9.14 6.47
C GLN A 197 14.16 9.27 5.19
N LEU A 198 13.09 10.07 5.23
CA LEU A 198 12.21 10.27 4.08
C LEU A 198 12.89 11.02 2.92
N ASN A 199 13.77 11.97 3.22
CA ASN A 199 14.49 12.76 2.22
C ASN A 199 15.83 12.12 1.78
N ARG A 200 16.08 10.88 2.16
CA ARG A 200 17.27 10.14 1.74
C ARG A 200 17.32 10.05 0.20
N PRO A 201 18.46 10.39 -0.43
CA PRO A 201 18.63 10.25 -1.88
C PRO A 201 18.30 8.82 -2.36
N GLY A 202 17.50 8.71 -3.41
CA GLY A 202 17.00 7.42 -3.92
C GLY A 202 15.97 6.73 -3.03
N GLY A 203 15.46 7.41 -2.00
CA GLY A 203 14.40 6.93 -1.12
C GLY A 203 13.03 6.95 -1.78
N ILE A 204 12.01 6.59 -0.99
CA ILE A 204 10.63 6.45 -1.51
C ILE A 204 10.07 7.77 -2.05
N LEU A 205 10.31 8.91 -1.38
CA LEU A 205 9.78 10.19 -1.85
C LEU A 205 10.40 10.64 -3.18
N ASP A 206 11.71 10.38 -3.39
CA ASP A 206 12.37 10.65 -4.68
C ASP A 206 11.80 9.76 -5.78
N LEU A 207 11.55 8.49 -5.48
CA LEU A 207 10.94 7.56 -6.42
C LEU A 207 9.52 8.02 -6.80
N LEU A 208 8.70 8.44 -5.85
CA LEU A 208 7.35 8.94 -6.11
C LEU A 208 7.38 10.20 -6.98
N ARG A 209 8.24 11.16 -6.65
CA ARG A 209 8.42 12.38 -7.46
C ARG A 209 8.89 12.08 -8.90
N SER A 210 9.75 11.08 -9.06
CA SER A 210 10.21 10.65 -10.39
C SER A 210 9.11 10.02 -11.25
N ARG A 211 8.06 9.50 -10.62
CA ARG A 211 6.89 8.88 -11.24
C ARG A 211 5.74 9.87 -11.51
N THR A 212 5.97 11.17 -11.42
CA THR A 212 4.95 12.22 -11.56
C THR A 212 3.90 12.28 -10.44
N VAL A 213 3.97 11.42 -9.41
CA VAL A 213 3.11 11.49 -8.24
C VAL A 213 3.43 12.76 -7.44
N THR A 214 2.39 13.46 -7.00
CA THR A 214 2.54 14.70 -6.23
C THR A 214 2.88 14.37 -4.79
N VAL A 215 4.02 14.88 -4.30
CA VAL A 215 4.47 14.69 -2.92
C VAL A 215 4.70 16.04 -2.27
N THR A 216 3.94 16.34 -1.21
CA THR A 216 4.08 17.53 -0.39
C THR A 216 4.65 17.16 0.99
N GLY A 217 5.70 17.81 1.40
CA GLY A 217 6.40 17.52 2.66
C GLY A 217 7.65 16.63 2.45
N PRO A 218 8.21 16.08 3.54
CA PRO A 218 7.72 16.07 4.92
C PRO A 218 7.69 17.46 5.57
N VAL A 219 6.63 17.75 6.33
CA VAL A 219 6.46 18.98 7.10
C VAL A 219 6.46 18.62 8.58
N VAL A 220 7.34 19.24 9.35
CA VAL A 220 7.41 19.06 10.81
C VAL A 220 6.19 19.67 11.47
N GLN A 221 5.60 18.94 12.39
CA GLN A 221 4.48 19.36 13.24
C GLN A 221 4.89 19.28 14.69
N ALA A 222 4.56 20.30 15.46
CA ALA A 222 4.93 20.37 16.88
C ALA A 222 4.07 19.42 17.75
N ASP A 223 2.82 19.21 17.35
CA ASP A 223 1.88 18.35 18.06
C ASP A 223 0.86 17.78 17.08
N LEU A 224 0.97 16.49 16.83
CA LEU A 224 0.03 15.69 16.04
C LEU A 224 -0.85 14.87 16.99
N HIS A 225 -2.10 14.68 16.63
CA HIS A 225 -3.05 13.85 17.37
C HIS A 225 -3.50 12.68 16.50
N LEU A 226 -3.07 11.48 16.85
CA LEU A 226 -3.49 10.26 16.18
C LEU A 226 -4.49 9.48 17.03
N LYS A 227 -5.62 9.13 16.44
CA LYS A 227 -6.68 8.33 17.09
C LYS A 227 -6.21 6.89 17.33
N SER A 228 -6.96 6.14 18.13
CA SER A 228 -6.84 4.69 18.20
C SER A 228 -7.16 4.04 16.86
N ALA A 229 -6.61 2.84 16.62
CA ALA A 229 -6.88 2.08 15.41
C ALA A 229 -8.34 1.62 15.37
N THR A 230 -8.96 1.75 14.19
CA THR A 230 -10.35 1.34 13.96
C THR A 230 -10.47 -0.19 13.95
N GLY A 231 -11.41 -0.74 14.69
CA GLY A 231 -11.68 -2.19 14.73
C GLY A 231 -10.89 -2.98 15.78
N LEU A 232 -10.11 -2.30 16.65
CA LEU A 232 -9.47 -2.92 17.83
C LEU A 232 -10.26 -2.69 19.12
N THR A 233 -11.33 -1.88 19.06
CA THR A 233 -12.27 -1.67 20.17
C THR A 233 -13.49 -2.55 19.91
N GLY A 234 -13.50 -3.72 20.47
CA GLY A 234 -14.62 -4.64 20.58
C GLY A 234 -14.71 -5.14 21.99
#